data_443478aff04e6218abaa4ad8b6141734
#
_entry.id   443478aff04e6218abaa4ad8b6141734
#
_cell.length_a   1.000
_cell.length_b   1.000
_cell.length_c   1.000
_cell.angle_alpha   90.00
_cell.angle_beta   90.00
_cell.angle_gamma   90.00
#
_symmetry.space_group_name_H-M   'P 1'
#
loop_
_entity.id
_entity.type
_entity.pdbx_description
1 polymer ?
#
loop_
_entity_poly.entity_id
_entity_poly.type
_entity_poly.pdbx_seq_one_letter_code
_entity_poly.pdbx_strand_id
1 'polypeptide(L)'
;MKIAIVPDIHLGSRSFGKDSPDKLNSRIQDQLDLMYYVYDKCLNNKVGRMILLGDIFDKEHPEPALISEFFKWLTKCTDSFNVDIILGNHDFKRVGNKAISILDTIPAARIKNCNVILEICTKKYDDLSITYIPYFDRKELSFQKNSEAVDFIVKSINESLSINKCNKNIALGHMAIEKSIYVGEEIEDEYNEIFLPTSAFKLFDYTWMGHIHDAQILNRKPFVAHLGSLDRYSFKDKDKFICIYDSETNLFKDYKLPCRNLVDVSIVVPSDVTNTNDYVRNEINKIEQETLQGAILRIKIDIESSEADSLSKKDILSLFSSMNIQHVTELTERKKVAIVETKVDIDETTNPYKAVDKFMEVVDINNDFKQQISNACKDIIKELYQ
;
A
#
# COMPACT_ATOMS: atom_id res chain seq x y z
N MET A 1 13.42 26.84 -10.72
CA MET A 1 13.77 25.41 -10.94
C MET A 1 12.55 24.55 -10.68
N LYS A 2 12.25 23.55 -11.57
CA LYS A 2 11.18 22.61 -11.35
C LYS A 2 11.71 21.33 -10.71
N ILE A 3 10.99 20.84 -9.70
CA ILE A 3 11.34 19.67 -8.90
C ILE A 3 10.21 18.67 -9.00
N ALA A 4 10.49 17.45 -9.47
CA ALA A 4 9.56 16.34 -9.39
C ALA A 4 9.72 15.63 -8.04
N ILE A 5 8.61 15.41 -7.38
CA ILE A 5 8.50 14.66 -6.12
C ILE A 5 7.77 13.36 -6.47
N VAL A 6 8.48 12.25 -6.33
CA VAL A 6 8.02 10.92 -6.73
C VAL A 6 7.75 10.11 -5.47
N PRO A 7 6.55 9.55 -5.32
CA PRO A 7 6.20 8.77 -4.13
C PRO A 7 6.86 7.39 -4.14
N ASP A 8 6.55 6.61 -3.12
CA ASP A 8 7.04 5.26 -2.86
C ASP A 8 6.84 4.34 -4.06
N ILE A 9 7.94 3.73 -4.54
CA ILE A 9 7.93 2.95 -5.80
C ILE A 9 7.56 1.49 -5.55
N HIS A 10 8.09 0.88 -4.48
CA HIS A 10 7.94 -0.54 -4.14
C HIS A 10 8.18 -1.47 -5.32
N LEU A 11 9.28 -1.24 -6.06
CA LEU A 11 9.65 -2.09 -7.20
C LEU A 11 9.85 -3.53 -6.74
N GLY A 12 9.05 -4.43 -7.32
CA GLY A 12 9.07 -5.84 -6.99
C GLY A 12 7.82 -6.34 -6.25
N SER A 13 6.89 -5.45 -5.90
CA SER A 13 5.60 -5.85 -5.39
C SER A 13 4.82 -6.63 -6.44
N ARG A 14 4.35 -7.82 -6.05
CA ARG A 14 3.62 -8.75 -6.93
C ARG A 14 2.14 -8.84 -6.61
N SER A 15 1.64 -7.95 -5.74
CA SER A 15 0.26 -7.94 -5.28
C SER A 15 -0.71 -7.98 -6.47
N PHE A 16 -1.55 -9.02 -6.51
CA PHE A 16 -2.52 -9.27 -7.57
C PHE A 16 -1.92 -9.47 -8.98
N GLY A 17 -0.62 -9.76 -9.06
CA GLY A 17 0.06 -9.99 -10.32
C GLY A 17 -0.08 -11.41 -10.84
N LYS A 18 0.23 -11.59 -12.12
CA LYS A 18 0.30 -12.89 -12.77
C LYS A 18 1.74 -13.18 -13.18
N ASP A 19 2.26 -14.31 -12.71
CA ASP A 19 3.57 -14.79 -13.13
C ASP A 19 3.49 -15.42 -14.52
N SER A 20 4.59 -15.31 -15.27
CA SER A 20 4.77 -15.93 -16.57
C SER A 20 6.17 -16.52 -16.64
N PRO A 21 6.39 -17.71 -17.23
CA PRO A 21 7.70 -18.34 -17.32
C PRO A 21 8.78 -17.47 -18.00
N ASP A 22 8.37 -16.71 -19.02
CA ASP A 22 9.29 -15.98 -19.90
C ASP A 22 9.24 -14.45 -19.71
N LYS A 23 8.49 -13.95 -18.71
CA LYS A 23 8.30 -12.51 -18.48
C LYS A 23 8.30 -12.20 -16.99
N LEU A 24 8.58 -10.94 -16.67
CA LEU A 24 8.38 -10.44 -15.32
C LEU A 24 6.91 -10.59 -14.90
N ASN A 25 6.68 -10.69 -13.59
CA ASN A 25 5.32 -10.61 -13.05
C ASN A 25 4.60 -9.38 -13.60
N SER A 26 3.32 -9.51 -13.93
CA SER A 26 2.57 -8.44 -14.61
C SER A 26 2.53 -7.12 -13.81
N ARG A 27 2.56 -7.17 -12.48
CA ARG A 27 2.60 -5.96 -11.63
C ARG A 27 3.97 -5.31 -11.62
N ILE A 28 5.04 -6.10 -11.65
CA ILE A 28 6.40 -5.56 -11.81
C ILE A 28 6.52 -4.83 -13.14
N GLN A 29 5.95 -5.36 -14.21
CA GLN A 29 5.92 -4.67 -15.50
C GLN A 29 5.15 -3.35 -15.42
N ASP A 30 3.98 -3.32 -14.75
CA ASP A 30 3.22 -2.09 -14.52
C ASP A 30 4.06 -1.04 -13.78
N GLN A 31 4.78 -1.44 -12.73
CA GLN A 31 5.66 -0.54 -11.97
C GLN A 31 6.78 0.04 -12.84
N LEU A 32 7.43 -0.79 -13.67
CA LEU A 32 8.45 -0.32 -14.60
C LEU A 32 7.87 0.66 -15.64
N ASP A 33 6.69 0.35 -16.19
CA ASP A 33 6.02 1.23 -17.15
C ASP A 33 5.68 2.59 -16.52
N LEU A 34 5.23 2.61 -15.25
CA LEU A 34 4.99 3.82 -14.48
C LEU A 34 6.28 4.61 -14.23
N MET A 35 7.38 3.94 -13.88
CA MET A 35 8.68 4.58 -13.69
C MET A 35 9.14 5.29 -14.97
N TYR A 36 9.02 4.64 -16.13
CA TYR A 36 9.34 5.28 -17.41
C TYR A 36 8.35 6.38 -17.78
N TYR A 37 7.07 6.23 -17.48
CA TYR A 37 6.08 7.31 -17.62
C TYR A 37 6.45 8.55 -16.80
N VAL A 38 6.89 8.36 -15.55
CA VAL A 38 7.37 9.45 -14.67
C VAL A 38 8.59 10.14 -15.29
N TYR A 39 9.56 9.36 -15.79
CA TYR A 39 10.71 9.92 -16.50
C TYR A 39 10.28 10.84 -17.65
N ASP A 40 9.42 10.35 -18.55
CA ASP A 40 8.95 11.12 -19.70
C ASP A 40 8.14 12.35 -19.28
N LYS A 41 7.33 12.23 -18.21
CA LYS A 41 6.58 13.35 -17.64
C LYS A 41 7.52 14.43 -17.11
N CYS A 42 8.59 14.05 -16.42
CA CYS A 42 9.59 14.98 -15.90
C CYS A 42 10.34 15.68 -17.04
N LEU A 43 10.73 14.95 -18.08
CA LEU A 43 11.41 15.51 -19.25
C LEU A 43 10.53 16.55 -19.96
N ASN A 44 9.27 16.20 -20.21
CA ASN A 44 8.29 17.09 -20.87
C ASN A 44 7.99 18.37 -20.07
N ASN A 45 8.08 18.30 -18.74
CA ASN A 45 7.89 19.46 -17.86
C ASN A 45 9.18 20.25 -17.58
N LYS A 46 10.32 19.85 -18.17
CA LYS A 46 11.64 20.48 -17.95
C LYS A 46 12.04 20.49 -16.48
N VAL A 47 11.86 19.35 -15.82
CA VAL A 47 12.31 19.15 -14.44
C VAL A 47 13.83 19.19 -14.38
N GLY A 48 14.39 19.90 -13.42
CA GLY A 48 15.85 19.97 -13.20
C GLY A 48 16.30 19.02 -12.09
N ARG A 49 15.39 18.64 -11.18
CA ARG A 49 15.66 17.75 -10.06
C ARG A 49 14.49 16.79 -9.83
N MET A 50 14.81 15.53 -9.63
CA MET A 50 13.85 14.49 -9.22
C MET A 50 14.18 14.04 -7.80
N ILE A 51 13.16 13.93 -6.95
CA ILE A 51 13.33 13.49 -5.57
C ILE A 51 12.42 12.29 -5.34
N LEU A 52 13.01 11.15 -4.99
CA LEU A 52 12.32 9.93 -4.65
C LEU A 52 12.13 9.92 -3.13
N LEU A 53 10.87 9.76 -2.69
CA LEU A 53 10.53 9.88 -1.27
C LEU A 53 10.84 8.63 -0.42
N GLY A 54 11.51 7.63 -0.97
CA GLY A 54 11.88 6.39 -0.29
C GLY A 54 11.11 5.18 -0.81
N ASP A 55 11.31 4.05 -0.16
CA ASP A 55 10.73 2.76 -0.51
C ASP A 55 10.84 2.45 -2.01
N ILE A 56 12.09 2.44 -2.47
CA ILE A 56 12.43 2.19 -3.87
C ILE A 56 12.08 0.75 -4.25
N PHE A 57 12.40 -0.20 -3.36
CA PHE A 57 12.09 -1.61 -3.52
C PHE A 57 11.04 -2.06 -2.51
N ASP A 58 10.27 -3.07 -2.89
CA ASP A 58 9.26 -3.70 -2.01
C ASP A 58 9.89 -4.47 -0.84
N LYS A 59 11.15 -4.86 -0.98
CA LYS A 59 11.89 -5.64 0.04
C LYS A 59 13.32 -5.15 0.16
N GLU A 60 13.84 -5.21 1.38
CA GLU A 60 15.23 -4.90 1.72
C GLU A 60 16.28 -5.72 0.92
N HIS A 61 15.89 -6.89 0.42
CA HIS A 61 16.70 -7.75 -0.45
C HIS A 61 16.00 -7.99 -1.79
N PRO A 62 16.05 -7.02 -2.72
CA PRO A 62 15.43 -7.16 -4.02
C PRO A 62 16.13 -8.20 -4.90
N GLU A 63 15.38 -8.81 -5.81
CA GLU A 63 15.92 -9.75 -6.79
C GLU A 63 16.91 -9.05 -7.73
N PRO A 64 18.00 -9.72 -8.17
CA PRO A 64 19.00 -9.11 -9.06
C PRO A 64 18.44 -8.51 -10.34
N ALA A 65 17.38 -9.09 -10.90
CA ALA A 65 16.69 -8.56 -12.08
C ALA A 65 16.07 -7.17 -11.81
N LEU A 66 15.46 -6.98 -10.64
CA LEU A 66 14.84 -5.71 -10.25
C LEU A 66 15.90 -4.64 -10.00
N ILE A 67 17.00 -5.02 -9.37
CA ILE A 67 18.16 -4.13 -9.17
C ILE A 67 18.67 -3.66 -10.53
N SER A 68 18.83 -4.57 -11.50
CA SER A 68 19.26 -4.22 -12.85
C SER A 68 18.31 -3.25 -13.54
N GLU A 69 17.00 -3.49 -13.48
CA GLU A 69 16.00 -2.61 -14.10
C GLU A 69 15.96 -1.22 -13.43
N PHE A 70 16.03 -1.18 -12.10
CA PHE A 70 16.13 0.09 -11.37
C PHE A 70 17.37 0.90 -11.78
N PHE A 71 18.55 0.29 -11.84
CA PHE A 71 19.77 1.00 -12.21
C PHE A 71 19.77 1.46 -13.67
N LYS A 72 19.15 0.72 -14.61
CA LYS A 72 18.94 1.17 -15.99
C LYS A 72 18.09 2.44 -16.02
N TRP A 73 16.96 2.43 -15.30
CA TRP A 73 16.08 3.58 -15.19
C TRP A 73 16.77 4.76 -14.49
N LEU A 74 17.47 4.51 -13.37
CA LEU A 74 18.20 5.54 -12.62
C LEU A 74 19.28 6.20 -13.49
N THR A 75 20.04 5.42 -14.26
CA THR A 75 21.06 5.96 -15.17
C THR A 75 20.41 6.92 -16.18
N LYS A 76 19.30 6.53 -16.77
CA LYS A 76 18.55 7.39 -17.69
C LYS A 76 18.07 8.68 -17.00
N CYS A 77 17.62 8.58 -15.76
CA CYS A 77 17.21 9.74 -14.96
C CYS A 77 18.40 10.69 -14.68
N THR A 78 19.54 10.15 -14.27
CA THR A 78 20.72 10.95 -13.90
C THR A 78 21.44 11.57 -15.09
N ASP A 79 21.21 11.06 -16.28
CA ASP A 79 21.64 11.71 -17.53
C ASP A 79 20.82 12.98 -17.85
N SER A 80 19.59 13.07 -17.32
CA SER A 80 18.63 14.15 -17.63
C SER A 80 18.39 15.11 -16.47
N PHE A 81 18.46 14.64 -15.23
CA PHE A 81 18.11 15.36 -14.01
C PHE A 81 19.16 15.15 -12.90
N ASN A 82 19.17 16.04 -11.90
CA ASN A 82 19.74 15.67 -10.61
C ASN A 82 18.73 14.81 -9.84
N VAL A 83 19.14 13.69 -9.28
CA VAL A 83 18.29 12.77 -8.54
C VAL A 83 18.73 12.75 -7.07
N ASP A 84 17.78 12.94 -6.16
CA ASP A 84 18.00 12.70 -4.72
C ASP A 84 17.06 11.55 -4.30
N ILE A 85 17.59 10.56 -3.60
CA ILE A 85 16.85 9.41 -3.10
C ILE A 85 16.84 9.49 -1.58
N ILE A 86 15.68 9.67 -0.98
CA ILE A 86 15.48 9.61 0.47
C ILE A 86 15.34 8.14 0.85
N LEU A 87 15.91 7.73 1.97
CA LEU A 87 15.81 6.34 2.42
C LEU A 87 14.45 6.10 3.10
N GLY A 88 13.71 5.08 2.64
CA GLY A 88 12.47 4.60 3.25
C GLY A 88 12.71 3.34 4.09
N ASN A 89 11.67 2.82 4.77
CA ASN A 89 11.79 1.67 5.68
C ASN A 89 12.07 0.34 4.96
N HIS A 90 11.62 0.17 3.71
CA HIS A 90 11.90 -1.01 2.90
C HIS A 90 13.30 -0.99 2.23
N ASP A 91 13.99 0.15 2.26
CA ASP A 91 15.23 0.33 1.52
C ASP A 91 16.48 -0.17 2.26
N PHE A 92 16.39 -0.52 3.53
CA PHE A 92 17.55 -0.95 4.29
C PHE A 92 17.23 -2.10 5.27
N LYS A 93 18.28 -2.89 5.54
CA LYS A 93 18.28 -3.89 6.62
C LYS A 93 19.26 -3.50 7.70
N ARG A 94 18.89 -3.76 8.95
CA ARG A 94 19.81 -3.63 10.07
C ARG A 94 20.63 -4.88 10.28
N VAL A 95 21.94 -4.67 10.36
CA VAL A 95 22.90 -5.70 10.79
C VAL A 95 23.69 -5.12 11.98
N GLY A 96 23.25 -5.46 13.19
CA GLY A 96 23.74 -4.83 14.42
C GLY A 96 23.31 -3.34 14.46
N ASN A 97 24.29 -2.45 14.59
CA ASN A 97 24.06 -0.99 14.64
C ASN A 97 24.20 -0.30 13.27
N LYS A 98 24.29 -1.05 12.19
CA LYS A 98 24.46 -0.47 10.84
C LYS A 98 23.21 -0.74 10.00
N ALA A 99 22.69 0.29 9.37
CA ALA A 99 21.76 0.16 8.25
C ALA A 99 22.58 -0.19 7.00
N ILE A 100 22.17 -1.23 6.27
CA ILE A 100 22.80 -1.68 5.02
C ILE A 100 21.69 -1.65 3.95
N SER A 101 21.96 -0.93 2.88
CA SER A 101 21.04 -0.78 1.75
C SER A 101 21.72 -1.12 0.44
N ILE A 102 20.97 -1.67 -0.50
CA ILE A 102 21.42 -1.79 -1.89
C ILE A 102 21.72 -0.42 -2.50
N LEU A 103 21.07 0.64 -2.01
CA LEU A 103 21.26 2.01 -2.46
C LEU A 103 22.65 2.56 -2.08
N ASP A 104 23.35 1.95 -1.12
CA ASP A 104 24.75 2.28 -0.78
C ASP A 104 25.70 2.04 -1.96
N THR A 105 25.29 1.23 -2.94
CA THR A 105 26.05 1.03 -4.17
C THR A 105 26.13 2.30 -5.04
N ILE A 106 25.16 3.22 -4.92
CA ILE A 106 25.11 4.46 -5.70
C ILE A 106 26.30 5.36 -5.40
N PRO A 107 26.57 5.77 -4.14
CA PRO A 107 27.74 6.55 -3.81
C PRO A 107 29.06 5.75 -4.01
N ALA A 108 29.05 4.44 -3.75
CA ALA A 108 30.21 3.57 -3.96
C ALA A 108 30.60 3.48 -5.45
N ALA A 109 29.62 3.37 -6.35
CA ALA A 109 29.82 3.38 -7.81
C ALA A 109 30.05 4.79 -8.39
N ARG A 110 29.95 5.84 -7.57
CA ARG A 110 30.11 7.26 -7.96
C ARG A 110 29.18 7.65 -9.11
N ILE A 111 27.91 7.21 -9.04
CA ILE A 111 26.90 7.58 -10.03
C ILE A 111 26.73 9.10 -9.97
N LYS A 112 27.00 9.77 -11.09
CA LYS A 112 26.92 11.24 -11.18
C LYS A 112 25.47 11.69 -11.06
N ASN A 113 25.28 12.92 -10.57
CA ASN A 113 23.96 13.56 -10.45
C ASN A 113 22.96 12.78 -9.58
N CYS A 114 23.45 11.88 -8.73
CA CYS A 114 22.62 11.10 -7.81
C CYS A 114 23.15 11.18 -6.39
N ASN A 115 22.27 11.50 -5.43
CA ASN A 115 22.58 11.49 -4.00
C ASN A 115 21.61 10.56 -3.27
N VAL A 116 22.12 9.81 -2.32
CA VAL A 116 21.31 9.06 -1.36
C VAL A 116 21.33 9.81 -0.04
N ILE A 117 20.17 10.04 0.53
CA ILE A 117 19.96 10.83 1.75
C ILE A 117 19.73 9.85 2.90
N LEU A 118 20.71 9.79 3.80
CA LEU A 118 20.73 8.87 4.94
C LEU A 118 20.44 9.57 6.29
N GLU A 119 20.55 10.90 6.31
CA GLU A 119 20.40 11.71 7.54
C GLU A 119 19.56 12.94 7.26
N ILE A 120 18.95 13.51 8.31
CA ILE A 120 18.24 14.79 8.20
C ILE A 120 19.22 15.85 7.78
N CYS A 121 19.00 16.45 6.62
CA CYS A 121 19.84 17.52 6.12
C CYS A 121 19.02 18.53 5.31
N THR A 122 19.48 19.79 5.33
CA THR A 122 18.91 20.85 4.50
C THR A 122 19.93 21.27 3.46
N LYS A 123 19.54 21.22 2.19
CA LYS A 123 20.35 21.71 1.07
C LYS A 123 19.74 22.99 0.51
N LYS A 124 20.60 23.94 0.17
CA LYS A 124 20.21 25.21 -0.41
C LYS A 124 20.36 25.18 -1.94
N TYR A 125 19.33 25.66 -2.63
CA TYR A 125 19.27 25.81 -4.09
C TYR A 125 18.75 27.21 -4.42
N ASP A 126 19.66 28.16 -4.67
CA ASP A 126 19.35 29.58 -4.85
C ASP A 126 18.50 30.13 -3.69
N ASP A 127 17.22 30.45 -3.93
CA ASP A 127 16.27 31.00 -2.96
C ASP A 127 15.38 29.93 -2.30
N LEU A 128 15.66 28.65 -2.54
CA LEU A 128 14.92 27.52 -2.00
C LEU A 128 15.79 26.68 -1.07
N SER A 129 15.27 26.36 0.10
CA SER A 129 15.80 25.31 0.98
C SER A 129 14.95 24.05 0.87
N ILE A 130 15.60 22.90 0.73
CA ILE A 130 14.97 21.60 0.79
C ILE A 130 15.51 20.84 1.99
N THR A 131 14.65 20.57 2.96
CA THR A 131 14.98 19.71 4.10
C THR A 131 14.55 18.27 3.78
N TYR A 132 15.50 17.37 3.82
CA TYR A 132 15.32 15.95 3.58
C TYR A 132 15.23 15.20 4.91
N ILE A 133 14.25 14.31 5.04
CA ILE A 133 13.94 13.57 6.26
C ILE A 133 13.81 12.10 5.91
N PRO A 134 14.88 11.28 6.01
CA PRO A 134 14.78 9.84 5.80
C PRO A 134 13.95 9.17 6.89
N TYR A 135 13.62 7.90 6.70
CA TYR A 135 12.89 7.12 7.68
C TYR A 135 13.72 6.84 8.93
N PHE A 136 13.06 6.95 10.06
CA PHE A 136 13.56 6.54 11.38
C PHE A 136 12.47 5.80 12.13
N ASP A 137 12.84 4.71 12.77
CA ASP A 137 12.01 4.08 13.78
C ASP A 137 12.55 4.34 15.20
N ARG A 138 11.71 4.13 16.21
CA ARG A 138 12.08 4.38 17.61
C ARG A 138 13.23 3.49 18.09
N LYS A 139 13.26 2.26 17.63
CA LYS A 139 14.32 1.28 17.94
C LYS A 139 15.66 1.71 17.37
N GLU A 140 15.63 2.32 16.18
CA GLU A 140 16.81 2.88 15.52
C GLU A 140 17.43 3.99 16.36
N LEU A 141 16.62 4.90 16.82
CA LEU A 141 17.07 6.04 17.62
C LEU A 141 17.38 5.66 19.07
N SER A 142 17.16 4.38 19.46
CA SER A 142 17.37 3.89 20.82
C SER A 142 16.57 4.61 21.89
N PHE A 143 15.42 5.24 21.53
CA PHE A 143 14.51 5.87 22.46
C PHE A 143 13.46 4.91 22.99
N GLN A 144 13.17 5.01 24.29
CA GLN A 144 12.12 4.19 24.90
C GLN A 144 10.72 4.78 24.72
N LYS A 145 10.63 6.12 24.63
CA LYS A 145 9.36 6.83 24.46
C LYS A 145 9.27 7.48 23.08
N ASN A 146 8.10 7.36 22.48
CA ASN A 146 7.83 8.00 21.20
C ASN A 146 8.02 9.52 21.23
N SER A 147 7.63 10.19 22.34
CA SER A 147 7.81 11.64 22.48
C SER A 147 9.28 12.08 22.43
N GLU A 148 10.20 11.29 22.98
CA GLU A 148 11.64 11.60 22.93
C GLU A 148 12.18 11.50 21.51
N ALA A 149 11.74 10.49 20.73
CA ALA A 149 12.09 10.33 19.32
C ALA A 149 11.53 11.48 18.46
N VAL A 150 10.28 11.85 18.69
CA VAL A 150 9.63 13.00 18.01
C VAL A 150 10.39 14.30 18.31
N ASP A 151 10.68 14.58 19.59
CA ASP A 151 11.42 15.79 19.99
C ASP A 151 12.80 15.84 19.34
N PHE A 152 13.51 14.72 19.29
CA PHE A 152 14.82 14.60 18.63
C PHE A 152 14.72 14.91 17.13
N ILE A 153 13.76 14.30 16.42
CA ILE A 153 13.60 14.51 14.98
C ILE A 153 13.19 15.96 14.69
N VAL A 154 12.22 16.50 15.42
CA VAL A 154 11.76 17.90 15.25
C VAL A 154 12.89 18.89 15.52
N LYS A 155 13.69 18.64 16.55
CA LYS A 155 14.88 19.45 16.84
C LYS A 155 15.88 19.39 15.69
N SER A 156 16.20 18.19 15.19
CA SER A 156 17.13 17.98 14.09
C SER A 156 16.67 18.66 12.80
N ILE A 157 15.36 18.61 12.48
CA ILE A 157 14.76 19.34 11.35
C ILE A 157 14.97 20.84 11.49
N ASN A 158 14.67 21.41 12.66
CA ASN A 158 14.79 22.85 12.90
C ASN A 158 16.25 23.32 12.88
N GLU A 159 17.17 22.57 13.48
CA GLU A 159 18.59 22.86 13.47
C GLU A 159 19.16 22.84 12.05
N SER A 160 18.84 21.78 11.28
CA SER A 160 19.27 21.65 9.89
C SER A 160 18.73 22.78 9.01
N LEU A 161 17.43 23.12 9.15
CA LEU A 161 16.84 24.25 8.43
C LEU A 161 17.50 25.58 8.80
N SER A 162 17.81 25.83 10.09
CA SER A 162 18.36 27.09 10.56
C SER A 162 19.67 27.46 9.87
N ILE A 163 20.48 26.47 9.50
CA ILE A 163 21.79 26.66 8.84
C ILE A 163 21.60 27.11 7.38
N ASN A 164 20.59 26.60 6.69
CA ASN A 164 20.41 26.79 5.24
C ASN A 164 19.05 27.42 4.88
N LYS A 165 18.40 28.12 5.80
CA LYS A 165 17.08 28.72 5.57
C LYS A 165 17.11 29.75 4.45
N CYS A 166 16.12 29.67 3.57
CA CYS A 166 15.87 30.60 2.48
C CYS A 166 14.50 31.27 2.62
N ASN A 167 14.10 32.08 1.61
CA ASN A 167 12.76 32.65 1.57
C ASN A 167 11.70 31.59 1.31
N LYS A 168 12.02 30.55 0.53
CA LYS A 168 11.16 29.39 0.24
C LYS A 168 11.76 28.16 0.92
N ASN A 169 10.94 27.43 1.66
CA ASN A 169 11.41 26.27 2.41
C ASN A 169 10.41 25.11 2.22
N ILE A 170 10.89 23.98 1.74
CA ILE A 170 10.08 22.78 1.63
C ILE A 170 10.71 21.62 2.41
N ALA A 171 9.88 20.73 2.93
CA ALA A 171 10.31 19.50 3.58
C ALA A 171 9.86 18.29 2.77
N LEU A 172 10.76 17.35 2.55
CA LEU A 172 10.52 16.12 1.83
C LEU A 172 11.06 14.96 2.65
N GLY A 173 10.28 13.90 2.83
CA GLY A 173 10.73 12.81 3.68
C GLY A 173 9.93 11.54 3.55
N HIS A 174 10.30 10.57 4.38
CA HIS A 174 9.65 9.28 4.48
C HIS A 174 9.37 8.98 5.96
N MET A 175 8.24 9.46 6.48
CA MET A 175 7.84 9.33 7.88
C MET A 175 6.32 9.37 8.01
N ALA A 176 5.78 8.65 8.98
CA ALA A 176 4.39 8.77 9.35
C ALA A 176 4.07 10.13 10.00
N ILE A 177 2.89 10.64 9.73
CA ILE A 177 2.38 11.88 10.31
C ILE A 177 1.17 11.57 11.18
N GLU A 178 1.01 12.24 12.31
CA GLU A 178 -0.16 12.09 13.17
C GLU A 178 -1.47 12.26 12.39
N LYS A 179 -2.45 11.41 12.66
CA LYS A 179 -3.78 11.37 12.03
C LYS A 179 -3.79 10.90 10.59
N SER A 180 -2.71 10.33 10.08
CA SER A 180 -2.72 9.63 8.80
C SER A 180 -3.69 8.45 8.83
N ILE A 181 -4.38 8.24 7.71
CA ILE A 181 -5.29 7.11 7.53
C ILE A 181 -4.58 6.08 6.67
N TYR A 182 -4.45 4.89 7.20
CA TYR A 182 -3.92 3.72 6.49
C TYR A 182 -5.08 3.02 5.79
N VAL A 183 -5.04 2.95 4.47
CA VAL A 183 -6.11 2.35 3.67
C VAL A 183 -5.62 1.08 3.01
N GLY A 184 -6.01 -0.08 3.57
CA GLY A 184 -5.62 -1.37 3.02
C GLY A 184 -4.17 -1.76 3.24
N GLU A 185 -3.47 -1.02 4.08
CA GLU A 185 -2.11 -1.29 4.56
C GLU A 185 -2.17 -1.85 5.98
N GLU A 186 -1.24 -2.73 6.31
CA GLU A 186 -0.96 -3.13 7.69
C GLU A 186 0.25 -2.33 8.17
N ILE A 187 0.17 -1.78 9.37
CA ILE A 187 1.33 -1.15 10.01
C ILE A 187 2.20 -2.30 10.53
N GLU A 188 3.31 -2.57 9.87
CA GLU A 188 4.19 -3.71 10.16
C GLU A 188 4.74 -3.70 11.60
N ASP A 189 5.04 -2.52 12.13
CA ASP A 189 5.54 -2.34 13.51
C ASP A 189 4.99 -1.08 14.17
N GLU A 190 3.66 -1.01 14.35
CA GLU A 190 2.96 0.12 14.98
C GLU A 190 3.59 0.55 16.31
N TYR A 191 4.18 -0.40 17.02
CA TYR A 191 4.82 -0.13 18.32
C TYR A 191 6.10 0.69 18.20
N ASN A 192 6.86 0.57 17.11
CA ASN A 192 8.12 1.30 16.87
C ASN A 192 7.95 2.49 15.93
N GLU A 193 6.81 2.62 15.27
CA GLU A 193 6.50 3.72 14.36
C GLU A 193 6.54 5.09 15.07
N ILE A 194 7.12 6.09 14.40
CA ILE A 194 7.21 7.46 14.90
C ILE A 194 6.25 8.34 14.10
N PHE A 195 5.22 8.87 14.76
CA PHE A 195 4.26 9.77 14.16
C PHE A 195 4.66 11.22 14.43
N LEU A 196 5.08 11.95 13.39
CA LEU A 196 5.43 13.34 13.53
C LEU A 196 4.18 14.24 13.55
N PRO A 197 4.09 15.22 14.46
CA PRO A 197 2.99 16.16 14.47
C PRO A 197 3.09 17.13 13.27
N THR A 198 1.95 17.53 12.70
CA THR A 198 1.93 18.52 11.60
C THR A 198 2.56 19.85 12.00
N SER A 199 2.59 20.18 13.30
CA SER A 199 3.25 21.37 13.84
C SER A 199 4.77 21.36 13.70
N ALA A 200 5.40 20.21 13.48
CA ALA A 200 6.84 20.11 13.20
C ALA A 200 7.24 20.87 11.93
N PHE A 201 6.29 21.05 11.02
CA PHE A 201 6.51 21.63 9.69
C PHE A 201 6.07 23.10 9.55
N LYS A 202 5.82 23.80 10.65
CA LYS A 202 5.33 25.20 10.64
C LYS A 202 6.27 26.21 9.96
N LEU A 203 7.53 25.85 9.76
CA LEU A 203 8.55 26.70 9.13
C LEU A 203 8.68 26.44 7.62
N PHE A 204 7.91 25.50 7.07
CA PHE A 204 7.94 25.14 5.67
C PHE A 204 6.70 25.64 4.93
N ASP A 205 6.86 26.01 3.68
CA ASP A 205 5.77 26.38 2.78
C ASP A 205 4.96 25.14 2.41
N TYR A 206 5.67 24.05 2.10
CA TYR A 206 5.10 22.76 1.73
C TYR A 206 5.90 21.61 2.33
N THR A 207 5.18 20.56 2.69
CA THR A 207 5.74 19.30 3.17
C THR A 207 5.07 18.14 2.45
N TRP A 208 5.88 17.28 1.83
CA TRP A 208 5.41 16.02 1.25
C TRP A 208 6.19 14.85 1.86
N MET A 209 5.43 13.84 2.29
CA MET A 209 5.97 12.62 2.88
C MET A 209 5.55 11.41 2.05
N GLY A 210 6.45 10.44 1.92
CA GLY A 210 6.16 9.06 1.55
C GLY A 210 5.66 8.26 2.76
N HIS A 211 5.80 6.95 2.72
CA HIS A 211 5.45 5.96 3.73
C HIS A 211 3.97 5.56 3.75
N ILE A 212 3.04 6.47 3.67
CA ILE A 212 1.60 6.15 3.61
C ILE A 212 1.14 6.15 2.16
N HIS A 213 0.63 4.99 1.70
CA HIS A 213 0.35 4.78 0.29
C HIS A 213 -0.89 5.51 -0.23
N ASP A 214 -1.80 5.97 0.63
CA ASP A 214 -2.96 6.78 0.20
C ASP A 214 -2.63 8.28 0.26
N ALA A 215 -2.72 8.93 -0.90
CA ALA A 215 -2.45 10.37 -0.99
C ALA A 215 -3.47 11.16 -0.17
N GLN A 216 -2.99 11.96 0.79
CA GLN A 216 -3.86 12.68 1.71
C GLN A 216 -3.24 13.98 2.20
N ILE A 217 -4.05 15.04 2.29
CA ILE A 217 -3.67 16.32 2.88
C ILE A 217 -4.06 16.29 4.36
N LEU A 218 -3.06 16.32 5.24
CA LEU A 218 -3.25 16.27 6.69
C LEU A 218 -3.43 17.66 7.31
N ASN A 219 -2.78 18.66 6.72
CA ASN A 219 -2.93 20.06 7.15
C ASN A 219 -2.73 21.00 5.96
N ARG A 220 -3.47 22.12 5.95
CA ARG A 220 -3.39 23.13 4.88
C ARG A 220 -2.51 24.32 5.21
N LYS A 221 -2.29 24.60 6.48
CA LYS A 221 -1.43 25.69 6.99
C LYS A 221 -0.82 25.30 8.32
N PRO A 222 0.47 24.90 8.38
CA PRO A 222 1.36 24.66 7.23
C PRO A 222 0.82 23.57 6.31
N PHE A 223 1.18 23.58 5.03
CA PHE A 223 0.78 22.50 4.12
C PHE A 223 1.59 21.23 4.43
N VAL A 224 0.90 20.16 4.79
CA VAL A 224 1.48 18.84 5.07
C VAL A 224 0.63 17.76 4.40
N ALA A 225 1.25 16.93 3.60
CA ALA A 225 0.56 15.86 2.87
C ALA A 225 1.43 14.60 2.73
N HIS A 226 0.78 13.43 2.68
CA HIS A 226 1.35 12.24 2.07
C HIS A 226 1.08 12.26 0.58
N LEU A 227 2.09 11.91 -0.23
CA LEU A 227 1.95 11.86 -1.68
C LEU A 227 1.39 10.52 -2.15
N GLY A 228 1.45 9.50 -1.30
CA GLY A 228 0.99 8.16 -1.60
C GLY A 228 2.08 7.26 -2.16
N SER A 229 1.69 6.30 -2.97
CA SER A 229 2.59 5.39 -3.68
C SER A 229 2.50 5.55 -5.19
N LEU A 230 3.51 5.04 -5.91
CA LEU A 230 3.58 5.14 -7.37
C LEU A 230 2.49 4.33 -8.06
N ASP A 231 2.18 3.15 -7.51
CA ASP A 231 1.17 2.24 -8.05
C ASP A 231 0.13 1.88 -6.98
N ARG A 232 -0.91 1.17 -7.37
CA ARG A 232 -1.96 0.65 -6.47
C ARG A 232 -1.53 -0.69 -5.90
N TYR A 233 -1.53 -0.83 -4.58
CA TYR A 233 -1.20 -2.05 -3.85
C TYR A 233 -2.42 -2.69 -3.17
N SER A 234 -3.56 -2.00 -3.17
CA SER A 234 -4.82 -2.44 -2.59
C SER A 234 -5.99 -2.10 -3.51
N PHE A 235 -7.06 -2.93 -3.46
CA PHE A 235 -8.34 -2.63 -4.13
C PHE A 235 -9.05 -1.39 -3.55
N LYS A 236 -8.59 -0.89 -2.41
CA LYS A 236 -9.09 0.33 -1.78
C LYS A 236 -8.33 1.58 -2.20
N ASP A 237 -7.20 1.42 -2.89
CA ASP A 237 -6.35 2.53 -3.29
C ASP A 237 -7.05 3.43 -4.29
N LYS A 238 -6.89 4.74 -4.06
CA LYS A 238 -7.39 5.79 -4.94
C LYS A 238 -6.40 6.06 -6.10
N ASP A 239 -6.66 7.13 -6.83
CA ASP A 239 -5.76 7.61 -7.87
C ASP A 239 -4.39 7.96 -7.30
N LYS A 240 -3.35 7.67 -8.07
CA LYS A 240 -1.95 7.91 -7.72
C LYS A 240 -1.40 9.10 -8.49
N PHE A 241 -0.43 9.80 -7.89
CA PHE A 241 0.08 11.05 -8.44
C PHE A 241 1.58 11.19 -8.21
N ILE A 242 2.22 11.96 -9.09
CA ILE A 242 3.48 12.65 -8.78
C ILE A 242 3.21 14.14 -8.65
N CYS A 243 4.02 14.83 -7.86
CA CYS A 243 3.93 16.27 -7.71
C CYS A 243 5.10 16.96 -8.43
N ILE A 244 4.85 18.02 -9.18
CA ILE A 244 5.90 18.89 -9.72
C ILE A 244 5.77 20.26 -9.07
N TYR A 245 6.76 20.61 -8.25
CA TYR A 245 6.88 21.90 -7.61
C TYR A 245 7.77 22.83 -8.44
N ASP A 246 7.36 24.08 -8.59
CA ASP A 246 8.11 25.12 -9.30
C ASP A 246 8.60 26.17 -8.30
N SER A 247 9.91 26.21 -8.05
CA SER A 247 10.53 27.17 -7.13
C SER A 247 10.43 28.63 -7.57
N GLU A 248 10.19 28.93 -8.84
CA GLU A 248 10.03 30.29 -9.31
C GLU A 248 8.70 30.89 -8.87
N THR A 249 7.63 30.12 -9.04
CA THR A 249 6.28 30.55 -8.71
C THR A 249 5.86 30.21 -7.28
N ASN A 250 6.59 29.33 -6.59
CA ASN A 250 6.24 28.72 -5.31
C ASN A 250 4.89 27.99 -5.36
N LEU A 251 4.60 27.33 -6.49
CA LEU A 251 3.40 26.56 -6.70
C LEU A 251 3.74 25.13 -7.09
N PHE A 252 2.78 24.22 -6.89
CA PHE A 252 2.93 22.84 -7.33
C PHE A 252 1.72 22.39 -8.15
N LYS A 253 1.91 21.30 -8.89
CA LYS A 253 0.86 20.64 -9.65
C LYS A 253 1.01 19.15 -9.53
N ASP A 254 -0.08 18.48 -9.21
CA ASP A 254 -0.16 17.02 -9.20
C ASP A 254 -0.51 16.49 -10.60
N TYR A 255 0.17 15.42 -10.98
CA TYR A 255 -0.04 14.71 -12.23
C TYR A 255 -0.48 13.29 -11.94
N LYS A 256 -1.71 12.96 -12.33
CA LYS A 256 -2.26 11.61 -12.19
C LYS A 256 -1.44 10.60 -12.98
N LEU A 257 -1.18 9.46 -12.34
CA LEU A 257 -0.46 8.33 -12.93
C LEU A 257 -1.44 7.38 -13.63
N PRO A 258 -1.08 6.77 -14.76
CA PRO A 258 -1.92 5.82 -15.50
C PRO A 258 -1.83 4.41 -14.86
N CYS A 259 -2.04 4.32 -13.55
CA CYS A 259 -2.02 3.05 -12.85
C CYS A 259 -3.13 2.13 -13.33
N ARG A 260 -2.82 0.83 -13.39
CA ARG A 260 -3.82 -0.20 -13.68
C ARG A 260 -4.97 -0.17 -12.67
N ASN A 261 -6.20 -0.29 -13.15
CA ASN A 261 -7.35 -0.36 -12.28
C ASN A 261 -7.39 -1.71 -11.54
N LEU A 262 -7.60 -1.63 -10.22
CA LEU A 262 -7.98 -2.74 -9.36
C LEU A 262 -9.48 -2.56 -9.06
N VAL A 263 -10.33 -3.47 -9.52
CA VAL A 263 -11.79 -3.30 -9.48
C VAL A 263 -12.44 -4.39 -8.63
N ASP A 264 -13.09 -3.97 -7.55
CA ASP A 264 -13.95 -4.83 -6.74
C ASP A 264 -15.35 -4.89 -7.38
N VAL A 265 -15.74 -6.08 -7.82
CA VAL A 265 -17.08 -6.37 -8.32
C VAL A 265 -17.83 -7.13 -7.24
N SER A 266 -18.80 -6.47 -6.61
CA SER A 266 -19.66 -7.08 -5.59
C SER A 266 -21.08 -7.21 -6.13
N ILE A 267 -21.59 -8.45 -6.19
CA ILE A 267 -22.93 -8.76 -6.67
C ILE A 267 -23.69 -9.44 -5.54
N VAL A 268 -24.84 -8.90 -5.20
CA VAL A 268 -25.79 -9.53 -4.27
C VAL A 268 -26.94 -10.11 -5.08
N VAL A 269 -27.12 -11.43 -4.98
CA VAL A 269 -28.23 -12.13 -5.64
C VAL A 269 -29.39 -12.25 -4.65
N PRO A 270 -30.52 -11.56 -4.91
CA PRO A 270 -31.71 -11.62 -4.05
C PRO A 270 -32.30 -13.01 -3.93
N SER A 271 -33.00 -13.27 -2.84
CA SER A 271 -33.58 -14.59 -2.55
C SER A 271 -34.71 -15.04 -3.49
N ASP A 272 -35.33 -14.10 -4.21
CA ASP A 272 -36.41 -14.34 -5.18
C ASP A 272 -35.90 -14.63 -6.60
N VAL A 273 -34.59 -14.60 -6.81
CA VAL A 273 -33.98 -14.90 -8.11
C VAL A 273 -33.98 -16.42 -8.36
N THR A 274 -34.63 -16.83 -9.43
CA THR A 274 -34.73 -18.26 -9.83
C THR A 274 -33.52 -18.75 -10.63
N ASN A 275 -32.88 -17.87 -11.41
CA ASN A 275 -31.68 -18.21 -12.21
C ASN A 275 -30.51 -17.30 -11.80
N THR A 276 -29.69 -17.79 -10.90
CA THR A 276 -28.52 -17.08 -10.34
C THR A 276 -27.49 -16.73 -11.40
N ASN A 277 -27.23 -17.65 -12.35
CA ASN A 277 -26.23 -17.43 -13.41
C ASN A 277 -26.63 -16.29 -14.36
N ASP A 278 -27.88 -16.23 -14.78
CA ASP A 278 -28.39 -15.17 -15.66
C ASP A 278 -28.41 -13.81 -14.93
N TYR A 279 -28.77 -13.81 -13.65
CA TYR A 279 -28.73 -12.59 -12.84
C TYR A 279 -27.32 -12.03 -12.74
N VAL A 280 -26.35 -12.85 -12.35
CA VAL A 280 -24.94 -12.45 -12.23
C VAL A 280 -24.40 -11.96 -13.58
N ARG A 281 -24.72 -12.64 -14.67
CA ARG A 281 -24.34 -12.21 -16.03
C ARG A 281 -24.87 -10.81 -16.35
N ASN A 282 -26.12 -10.55 -16.03
CA ASN A 282 -26.74 -9.24 -16.28
C ASN A 282 -26.10 -8.14 -15.44
N GLU A 283 -25.77 -8.40 -14.17
CA GLU A 283 -25.07 -7.43 -13.32
C GLU A 283 -23.65 -7.13 -13.84
N ILE A 284 -22.91 -8.14 -14.26
CA ILE A 284 -21.58 -7.97 -14.87
C ILE A 284 -21.66 -7.10 -16.14
N ASN A 285 -22.68 -7.31 -16.98
CA ASN A 285 -22.85 -6.54 -18.21
C ASN A 285 -23.22 -5.07 -17.98
N LYS A 286 -23.64 -4.69 -16.78
CA LYS A 286 -23.91 -3.28 -16.42
C LYS A 286 -22.64 -2.49 -16.06
N ILE A 287 -21.53 -3.19 -15.81
CA ILE A 287 -20.28 -2.52 -15.44
C ILE A 287 -19.72 -1.75 -16.64
N GLU A 288 -19.34 -0.50 -16.42
CA GLU A 288 -18.77 0.35 -17.46
C GLU A 288 -17.49 -0.27 -18.05
N GLN A 289 -17.47 -0.47 -19.36
CA GLN A 289 -16.39 -1.12 -20.10
C GLN A 289 -15.03 -0.39 -19.91
N GLU A 290 -15.05 0.96 -19.80
CA GLU A 290 -13.84 1.76 -19.59
C GLU A 290 -13.17 1.43 -18.25
N THR A 291 -13.95 1.17 -17.20
CA THR A 291 -13.45 0.79 -15.88
C THR A 291 -12.75 -0.56 -15.90
N LEU A 292 -13.24 -1.47 -16.75
CA LEU A 292 -12.73 -2.83 -16.87
C LEU A 292 -11.52 -2.95 -17.78
N GLN A 293 -11.27 -1.96 -18.66
CA GLN A 293 -10.20 -2.05 -19.64
C GLN A 293 -8.82 -2.25 -18.99
N GLY A 294 -8.21 -3.40 -19.24
CA GLY A 294 -6.92 -3.78 -18.67
C GLY A 294 -6.93 -3.98 -17.16
N ALA A 295 -8.08 -3.96 -16.49
CA ALA A 295 -8.18 -4.05 -15.04
C ALA A 295 -7.84 -5.44 -14.49
N ILE A 296 -7.45 -5.49 -13.23
CA ILE A 296 -7.43 -6.69 -12.41
C ILE A 296 -8.70 -6.68 -11.55
N LEU A 297 -9.43 -7.78 -11.56
CA LEU A 297 -10.73 -7.88 -10.90
C LEU A 297 -10.66 -8.79 -9.68
N ARG A 298 -11.38 -8.39 -8.63
CA ARG A 298 -11.80 -9.25 -7.53
C ARG A 298 -13.31 -9.30 -7.52
N ILE A 299 -13.88 -10.50 -7.57
CA ILE A 299 -15.32 -10.72 -7.72
C ILE A 299 -15.84 -11.40 -6.46
N LYS A 300 -16.84 -10.77 -5.84
CA LYS A 300 -17.56 -11.31 -4.68
C LYS A 300 -19.03 -11.42 -5.04
N ILE A 301 -19.60 -12.62 -4.87
CA ILE A 301 -21.00 -12.90 -5.14
C ILE A 301 -21.62 -13.43 -3.86
N ASP A 302 -22.53 -12.66 -3.30
CA ASP A 302 -23.31 -13.03 -2.11
C ASP A 302 -24.72 -13.46 -2.55
N ILE A 303 -25.07 -14.74 -2.27
CA ILE A 303 -26.36 -15.33 -2.65
C ILE A 303 -27.23 -15.42 -1.41
N GLU A 304 -28.37 -14.72 -1.40
CA GLU A 304 -29.27 -14.67 -0.25
C GLU A 304 -30.14 -15.92 -0.09
N SER A 305 -30.30 -16.74 -1.14
CA SER A 305 -31.03 -17.99 -1.07
C SER A 305 -30.13 -19.18 -0.77
N SER A 306 -30.47 -19.99 0.22
CA SER A 306 -29.82 -21.26 0.50
C SER A 306 -30.12 -22.35 -0.53
N GLU A 307 -31.25 -22.24 -1.25
CA GLU A 307 -31.73 -23.17 -2.25
C GLU A 307 -31.24 -22.86 -3.68
N ALA A 308 -30.59 -21.68 -3.87
CA ALA A 308 -30.07 -21.29 -5.17
C ALA A 308 -29.05 -22.30 -5.71
N ASP A 309 -29.04 -22.49 -7.01
CA ASP A 309 -28.02 -23.30 -7.69
C ASP A 309 -26.62 -22.73 -7.47
N SER A 310 -25.62 -23.61 -7.42
CA SER A 310 -24.22 -23.21 -7.38
C SER A 310 -23.82 -22.53 -8.68
N LEU A 311 -23.09 -21.43 -8.58
CA LEU A 311 -22.57 -20.72 -9.73
C LEU A 311 -21.48 -21.54 -10.43
N SER A 312 -21.54 -21.57 -11.75
CA SER A 312 -20.45 -22.08 -12.55
C SER A 312 -19.32 -21.03 -12.60
N LYS A 313 -18.29 -21.21 -11.77
CA LYS A 313 -17.10 -20.32 -11.80
C LYS A 313 -16.50 -20.21 -13.20
N LYS A 314 -16.51 -21.32 -13.97
CA LYS A 314 -16.01 -21.34 -15.34
C LYS A 314 -16.84 -20.43 -16.25
N ASP A 315 -18.16 -20.45 -16.12
CA ASP A 315 -19.06 -19.65 -16.96
C ASP A 315 -18.91 -18.16 -16.61
N ILE A 316 -18.81 -17.81 -15.30
CA ILE A 316 -18.56 -16.44 -14.87
C ILE A 316 -17.23 -15.94 -15.41
N LEU A 317 -16.13 -16.69 -15.25
CA LEU A 317 -14.83 -16.31 -15.78
C LEU A 317 -14.85 -16.17 -17.31
N SER A 318 -15.65 -16.97 -18.01
CA SER A 318 -15.80 -16.88 -19.46
C SER A 318 -16.44 -15.58 -19.93
N LEU A 319 -17.30 -14.96 -19.12
CA LEU A 319 -17.89 -13.64 -19.44
C LEU A 319 -16.82 -12.55 -19.53
N PHE A 320 -15.85 -12.63 -18.65
CA PHE A 320 -14.75 -11.66 -18.63
C PHE A 320 -13.70 -11.94 -19.71
N SER A 321 -13.67 -13.11 -20.34
CA SER A 321 -12.72 -13.42 -21.41
C SER A 321 -12.97 -12.61 -22.68
N SER A 322 -14.19 -12.15 -22.91
CA SER A 322 -14.56 -11.23 -24.00
C SER A 322 -14.33 -9.75 -23.65
N MET A 323 -14.09 -9.45 -22.40
CA MET A 323 -13.79 -8.10 -21.91
C MET A 323 -12.28 -7.93 -21.87
N ASN A 324 -11.79 -6.78 -22.25
CA ASN A 324 -10.34 -6.49 -22.25
C ASN A 324 -9.82 -6.26 -20.81
N ILE A 325 -9.90 -7.30 -19.97
CA ILE A 325 -9.32 -7.29 -18.61
C ILE A 325 -7.95 -7.95 -18.61
N GLN A 326 -7.13 -7.66 -17.60
CA GLN A 326 -5.88 -8.38 -17.38
C GLN A 326 -6.14 -9.79 -16.86
N HIS A 327 -6.86 -9.93 -15.77
CA HIS A 327 -7.33 -11.20 -15.19
C HIS A 327 -8.26 -10.98 -13.99
N VAL A 328 -8.86 -12.07 -13.52
CA VAL A 328 -9.57 -12.13 -12.24
C VAL A 328 -8.64 -12.77 -11.22
N THR A 329 -8.32 -12.04 -10.16
CA THR A 329 -7.42 -12.54 -9.10
C THR A 329 -8.15 -13.37 -8.06
N GLU A 330 -9.42 -13.04 -7.80
CA GLU A 330 -10.24 -13.73 -6.80
C GLU A 330 -11.70 -13.79 -7.26
N LEU A 331 -12.32 -14.96 -7.13
CA LEU A 331 -13.75 -15.16 -7.31
C LEU A 331 -14.30 -15.92 -6.09
N THR A 332 -15.02 -15.20 -5.23
CA THR A 332 -15.62 -15.73 -4.00
C THR A 332 -17.13 -15.77 -4.13
N GLU A 333 -17.71 -16.93 -3.84
CA GLU A 333 -19.16 -17.15 -3.71
C GLU A 333 -19.48 -17.40 -2.24
N ARG A 334 -20.45 -16.67 -1.71
CA ARG A 334 -21.01 -16.89 -0.37
C ARG A 334 -22.49 -17.12 -0.47
N LYS A 335 -22.96 -18.23 0.07
CA LYS A 335 -24.40 -18.50 0.21
C LYS A 335 -24.84 -18.19 1.62
N LYS A 336 -26.02 -17.61 1.76
CA LYS A 336 -26.66 -17.47 3.06
C LYS A 336 -27.00 -18.87 3.56
N VAL A 337 -26.32 -19.31 4.58
CA VAL A 337 -26.68 -20.56 5.25
C VAL A 337 -28.01 -20.31 5.95
N ALA A 338 -29.02 -21.16 5.70
CA ALA A 338 -30.24 -21.15 6.50
C ALA A 338 -29.80 -21.37 7.96
N ILE A 339 -29.87 -20.31 8.76
CA ILE A 339 -29.72 -20.46 10.20
C ILE A 339 -30.99 -21.17 10.64
N VAL A 340 -30.92 -22.48 10.77
CA VAL A 340 -31.90 -23.21 11.56
C VAL A 340 -31.67 -22.74 12.99
N GLU A 341 -32.52 -21.85 13.48
CA GLU A 341 -32.53 -21.53 14.90
C GLU A 341 -32.87 -22.81 15.67
N THR A 342 -31.86 -23.58 15.94
CA THR A 342 -31.95 -24.67 16.90
C THR A 342 -32.05 -24.04 18.28
N LYS A 343 -33.25 -23.89 18.80
CA LYS A 343 -33.46 -23.51 20.21
C LYS A 343 -32.95 -24.62 21.09
N VAL A 344 -31.70 -24.51 21.47
CA VAL A 344 -31.11 -25.37 22.51
C VAL A 344 -31.29 -24.64 23.81
N ASP A 345 -31.96 -25.27 24.77
CA ASP A 345 -32.17 -24.73 26.10
C ASP A 345 -30.87 -24.88 26.91
N ILE A 346 -29.94 -23.94 26.70
CA ILE A 346 -28.65 -23.85 27.38
C ILE A 346 -28.61 -22.50 28.12
N ASP A 347 -28.45 -22.56 29.44
CA ASP A 347 -28.25 -21.37 30.29
C ASP A 347 -26.85 -21.33 30.87
N GLU A 348 -26.50 -20.22 31.55
CA GLU A 348 -25.18 -20.02 32.18
C GLU A 348 -24.82 -21.07 33.26
N THR A 349 -25.79 -21.83 33.75
CA THR A 349 -25.59 -22.89 34.75
C THR A 349 -25.40 -24.27 34.09
N THR A 350 -25.60 -24.38 32.78
CA THR A 350 -25.50 -25.66 32.09
C THR A 350 -24.04 -26.11 32.03
N ASN A 351 -23.77 -27.32 32.52
CA ASN A 351 -22.43 -27.90 32.44
C ASN A 351 -21.95 -27.94 30.95
N PRO A 352 -20.74 -27.46 30.63
CA PRO A 352 -20.26 -27.37 29.26
C PRO A 352 -20.33 -28.68 28.44
N TYR A 353 -20.06 -29.81 29.07
CA TYR A 353 -20.18 -31.13 28.43
C TYR A 353 -21.63 -31.45 28.06
N LYS A 354 -22.58 -31.13 28.96
CA LYS A 354 -24.03 -31.32 28.69
C LYS A 354 -24.53 -30.33 27.64
N ALA A 355 -23.95 -29.14 27.58
CA ALA A 355 -24.27 -28.16 26.54
C ALA A 355 -23.92 -28.68 25.16
N VAL A 356 -22.74 -29.31 25.01
CA VAL A 356 -22.33 -29.96 23.75
C VAL A 356 -23.29 -31.10 23.39
N ASP A 357 -23.66 -31.94 24.34
CA ASP A 357 -24.58 -33.07 24.09
C ASP A 357 -25.95 -32.56 23.62
N LYS A 358 -26.54 -31.59 24.34
CA LYS A 358 -27.82 -30.96 23.95
C LYS A 358 -27.75 -30.32 22.55
N PHE A 359 -26.64 -29.63 22.21
CA PHE A 359 -26.46 -29.04 20.90
C PHE A 359 -26.39 -30.10 19.81
N MET A 360 -25.68 -31.21 20.06
CA MET A 360 -25.55 -32.29 19.12
C MET A 360 -26.85 -33.08 18.89
N GLU A 361 -27.80 -33.06 19.84
CA GLU A 361 -29.11 -33.67 19.66
C GLU A 361 -29.96 -32.95 18.60
N VAL A 362 -29.85 -31.63 18.53
CA VAL A 362 -30.71 -30.77 17.70
C VAL A 362 -30.08 -30.38 16.37
N VAL A 363 -28.78 -30.49 16.25
CA VAL A 363 -28.05 -30.16 15.00
C VAL A 363 -28.32 -31.23 13.95
N ASP A 364 -28.73 -30.83 12.75
CA ASP A 364 -28.98 -31.73 11.62
C ASP A 364 -27.73 -31.91 10.75
N ILE A 365 -26.86 -32.83 11.19
CA ILE A 365 -25.66 -33.26 10.46
C ILE A 365 -25.51 -34.79 10.55
N ASN A 366 -24.71 -35.36 9.65
CA ASN A 366 -24.43 -36.81 9.65
C ASN A 366 -23.92 -37.32 11.01
N ASN A 367 -24.38 -38.44 11.49
CA ASN A 367 -24.07 -39.02 12.79
C ASN A 367 -22.56 -39.23 13.03
N ASP A 368 -21.79 -39.59 12.01
CA ASP A 368 -20.36 -39.79 12.12
C ASP A 368 -19.67 -38.44 12.39
N PHE A 369 -20.13 -37.36 11.75
CA PHE A 369 -19.64 -35.98 12.03
C PHE A 369 -20.07 -35.47 13.40
N LYS A 370 -21.31 -35.76 13.83
CA LYS A 370 -21.78 -35.43 15.19
C LYS A 370 -20.84 -35.98 16.25
N GLN A 371 -20.46 -37.25 16.12
CA GLN A 371 -19.57 -37.89 17.08
C GLN A 371 -18.17 -37.25 17.09
N GLN A 372 -17.62 -36.96 15.92
CA GLN A 372 -16.30 -36.35 15.80
C GLN A 372 -16.28 -34.94 16.40
N ILE A 373 -17.28 -34.11 16.09
CA ILE A 373 -17.40 -32.75 16.61
C ILE A 373 -17.62 -32.76 18.11
N SER A 374 -18.51 -33.64 18.62
CA SER A 374 -18.76 -33.80 20.05
C SER A 374 -17.48 -34.14 20.82
N ASN A 375 -16.71 -35.10 20.30
CA ASN A 375 -15.46 -35.50 20.94
C ASN A 375 -14.45 -34.34 20.94
N ALA A 376 -14.26 -33.66 19.80
CA ALA A 376 -13.33 -32.50 19.70
C ALA A 376 -13.73 -31.38 20.67
N CYS A 377 -15.02 -31.03 20.75
CA CYS A 377 -15.50 -30.04 21.71
C CYS A 377 -15.25 -30.45 23.17
N LYS A 378 -15.46 -31.70 23.50
CA LYS A 378 -15.22 -32.22 24.85
C LYS A 378 -13.74 -32.26 25.21
N ASP A 379 -12.87 -32.53 24.25
CA ASP A 379 -11.42 -32.45 24.45
C ASP A 379 -10.95 -31.02 24.72
N ILE A 380 -11.45 -30.04 23.98
CA ILE A 380 -11.16 -28.61 24.20
C ILE A 380 -11.66 -28.17 25.56
N ILE A 381 -12.88 -28.57 25.98
CA ILE A 381 -13.43 -28.26 27.31
C ILE A 381 -12.52 -28.84 28.40
N LYS A 382 -12.03 -30.05 28.20
CA LYS A 382 -11.13 -30.71 29.16
C LYS A 382 -9.79 -29.95 29.30
N GLU A 383 -9.25 -29.40 28.21
CA GLU A 383 -8.03 -28.61 28.26
C GLU A 383 -8.22 -27.24 28.94
N LEU A 384 -9.39 -26.61 28.79
CA LEU A 384 -9.69 -25.30 29.38
C LEU A 384 -10.02 -25.36 30.88
N TYR A 385 -10.44 -26.49 31.39
CA TYR A 385 -10.86 -26.67 32.82
C TYR A 385 -9.89 -27.57 33.61
N GLN A 386 -8.70 -27.86 33.08
CA GLN A 386 -7.56 -28.40 33.80
C GLN A 386 -6.63 -27.26 34.25
#